data_2c6595f248c80497c0100151ec6d4b3a
#
_entry.id   2c6595f248c80497c0100151ec6d4b3a
#
_cell.length_a   1.000
_cell.length_b   1.000
_cell.length_c   1.000
_cell.angle_alpha   90.00
_cell.angle_beta   90.00
_cell.angle_gamma   90.00
#
_symmetry.space_group_name_H-M   'P 1'
#
loop_
_entity.id
_entity.type
_entity.pdbx_description
1 polymer ?
#
loop_
_entity_poly.entity_id
_entity_poly.type
_entity_poly.pdbx_seq_one_letter_code
_entity_poly.pdbx_strand_id
1 'polypeptide(L)'
;MVSRIAPGCPIGLTLCYSFPGQTDRIELRSFYPFLALIVEQFHNSVALEGHPALNHVIVGGLKQIRQADGTACTVISLGDPVSFDELVKKPEAWWPRYPSAIDARRLRDRITREGNTLLINTALCIALLAELYTTTSDVAAKRQDWQFDHRTRLTVRSCPIADFGIMAGSLSGPGIGRLAYYDTLAKSTTHGQDPNEHYWIYFTTIRGEVLYLDCGLYTLSPGDVLKADPYVADHLTERFTLIPAFLRDSAARKTMPNIHTERSRTSVLKKTEFLEALMRNQRDFEKENGELYSQFMQEISGKETSARDKRLITPFVQVTRAQIRANLLNARWKAYPPEPTLVPDMYDLIRPPPPSSAKQVNAVFAGWQEELKRIEEREARSRRTGTKQH
;
A
#
# COMPACT_ATOMS: atom_id res chain seq x y z
N MET A 1 -43.25 0.16 -6.48
CA MET A 1 -42.14 1.10 -6.80
C MET A 1 -41.25 0.43 -7.82
N VAL A 2 -41.23 0.96 -9.05
CA VAL A 2 -40.53 0.36 -10.18
C VAL A 2 -39.02 0.67 -10.03
N SER A 3 -38.20 -0.36 -9.91
CA SER A 3 -36.75 -0.23 -9.82
C SER A 3 -36.20 0.15 -11.20
N ARG A 4 -35.54 1.30 -11.29
CA ARG A 4 -34.79 1.70 -12.50
C ARG A 4 -33.48 0.93 -12.52
N ILE A 5 -33.33 0.02 -13.48
CA ILE A 5 -32.07 -0.63 -13.83
C ILE A 5 -31.20 0.42 -14.54
N ALA A 6 -29.99 0.63 -14.07
CA ALA A 6 -29.01 1.49 -14.76
C ALA A 6 -28.65 0.83 -16.10
N PRO A 7 -28.76 1.51 -17.25
CA PRO A 7 -28.42 0.95 -18.55
C PRO A 7 -26.90 0.78 -18.65
N GLY A 8 -26.45 -0.46 -18.91
CA GLY A 8 -25.06 -0.75 -19.21
C GLY A 8 -24.33 -1.77 -18.33
N CYS A 9 -25.01 -2.42 -17.39
CA CYS A 9 -24.43 -3.55 -16.67
C CYS A 9 -24.77 -4.84 -17.41
N PRO A 10 -23.84 -5.52 -18.11
CA PRO A 10 -24.14 -6.69 -18.93
C PRO A 10 -24.46 -7.96 -18.12
N ILE A 11 -24.27 -7.94 -16.83
CA ILE A 11 -24.66 -9.00 -15.93
C ILE A 11 -25.67 -8.38 -14.99
N GLY A 12 -26.83 -8.99 -14.86
CA GLY A 12 -27.86 -8.64 -13.88
C GLY A 12 -27.38 -8.79 -12.43
N LEU A 13 -26.26 -8.22 -12.09
CA LEU A 13 -25.92 -7.82 -10.74
C LEU A 13 -26.93 -6.74 -10.39
N THR A 14 -28.16 -7.22 -10.11
CA THR A 14 -29.12 -6.44 -9.35
C THR A 14 -28.38 -6.11 -8.07
N LEU A 15 -27.73 -4.93 -8.06
CA LEU A 15 -27.31 -4.30 -6.83
C LEU A 15 -28.60 -4.13 -6.05
N CYS A 16 -28.95 -5.18 -5.29
CA CYS A 16 -30.20 -5.26 -4.56
C CYS A 16 -30.24 -4.11 -3.58
N TYR A 17 -30.86 -3.04 -4.01
CA TYR A 17 -31.42 -2.04 -3.15
C TYR A 17 -32.60 -2.68 -2.42
N SER A 18 -32.52 -2.74 -1.11
CA SER A 18 -33.59 -3.14 -0.21
C SER A 18 -33.78 -4.65 0.00
N PHE A 19 -33.00 -5.20 0.93
CA PHE A 19 -33.47 -6.29 1.76
C PHE A 19 -33.53 -5.82 3.22
N PRO A 20 -34.53 -6.23 4.02
CA PRO A 20 -34.68 -5.83 5.41
C PRO A 20 -33.76 -6.65 6.35
N GLY A 21 -32.51 -6.82 5.99
CA GLY A 21 -31.42 -7.30 6.82
C GLY A 21 -30.42 -6.18 6.97
N GLN A 22 -29.95 -5.91 8.16
CA GLN A 22 -28.95 -4.89 8.45
C GLN A 22 -27.70 -5.17 7.63
N THR A 23 -27.50 -4.41 6.54
CA THR A 23 -26.27 -4.46 5.75
C THR A 23 -25.23 -3.67 6.51
N ASP A 24 -24.26 -4.32 7.12
CA ASP A 24 -23.13 -3.66 7.71
C ASP A 24 -22.38 -2.85 6.65
N ARG A 25 -22.22 -1.56 6.89
CA ARG A 25 -21.55 -0.64 5.99
C ARG A 25 -20.20 -0.30 6.56
N ILE A 26 -19.14 -0.50 5.78
CA ILE A 26 -17.79 -0.11 6.14
C ILE A 26 -17.46 1.19 5.41
N GLU A 27 -17.19 2.24 6.17
CA GLU A 27 -16.72 3.50 5.59
C GLU A 27 -15.27 3.34 5.13
N LEU A 28 -15.01 3.57 3.84
CA LEU A 28 -13.68 3.39 3.25
C LEU A 28 -12.63 4.23 3.97
N ARG A 29 -13.01 5.43 4.44
CA ARG A 29 -12.07 6.34 5.11
C ARG A 29 -11.56 5.78 6.44
N SER A 30 -12.36 5.06 7.17
CA SER A 30 -11.93 4.37 8.38
C SER A 30 -11.22 3.04 8.10
N PHE A 31 -11.46 2.45 6.95
CA PHE A 31 -11.00 1.09 6.61
C PHE A 31 -9.72 1.05 5.78
N TYR A 32 -9.45 2.09 4.95
CA TYR A 32 -8.28 2.05 4.08
C TYR A 32 -6.94 1.95 4.82
N PRO A 33 -6.75 2.43 6.08
CA PRO A 33 -5.50 2.19 6.78
C PRO A 33 -5.26 0.72 7.08
N PHE A 34 -6.31 -0.07 7.32
CA PHE A 34 -6.18 -1.51 7.45
C PHE A 34 -5.77 -2.15 6.11
N LEU A 35 -6.28 -1.70 4.97
CA LEU A 35 -5.84 -2.16 3.65
C LEU A 35 -4.38 -1.81 3.41
N ALA A 36 -3.98 -0.59 3.76
CA ALA A 36 -2.59 -0.15 3.66
C ALA A 36 -1.66 -0.94 4.61
N LEU A 37 -2.13 -1.33 5.80
CA LEU A 37 -1.39 -2.20 6.70
C LEU A 37 -1.12 -3.57 6.07
N ILE A 38 -2.10 -4.14 5.38
CA ILE A 38 -1.89 -5.40 4.64
C ILE A 38 -0.78 -5.23 3.59
N VAL A 39 -0.81 -4.13 2.82
CA VAL A 39 0.24 -3.80 1.84
C VAL A 39 1.61 -3.71 2.51
N GLU A 40 1.68 -3.02 3.65
CA GLU A 40 2.92 -2.85 4.41
C GLU A 40 3.47 -4.18 4.94
N GLN A 41 2.60 -5.08 5.39
CA GLN A 41 3.00 -6.42 5.82
C GLN A 41 3.62 -7.22 4.68
N PHE A 42 3.14 -7.07 3.44
CA PHE A 42 3.75 -7.73 2.30
C PHE A 42 5.13 -7.18 1.98
N HIS A 43 5.32 -5.87 1.99
CA HIS A 43 6.65 -5.26 1.78
C HIS A 43 7.68 -5.74 2.81
N ASN A 44 7.24 -6.07 4.01
CA ASN A 44 8.08 -6.60 5.08
C ASN A 44 8.10 -8.15 5.14
N SER A 45 7.50 -8.82 4.16
CA SER A 45 7.46 -10.28 4.11
C SER A 45 8.76 -10.86 3.57
N VAL A 46 9.24 -11.92 4.21
CA VAL A 46 10.37 -12.73 3.70
C VAL A 46 10.07 -13.42 2.38
N ALA A 47 8.80 -13.50 1.97
CA ALA A 47 8.41 -14.07 0.68
C ALA A 47 8.81 -13.17 -0.49
N LEU A 48 8.95 -11.85 -0.26
CA LEU A 48 9.52 -10.94 -1.24
C LEU A 48 11.05 -11.05 -1.17
N GLU A 49 11.64 -11.53 -2.24
CA GLU A 49 13.09 -11.43 -2.41
C GLU A 49 13.49 -9.96 -2.28
N GLY A 50 14.41 -9.69 -1.37
CA GLY A 50 14.87 -8.33 -1.13
C GLY A 50 15.46 -7.71 -2.41
N HIS A 51 15.24 -6.43 -2.59
CA HIS A 51 15.86 -5.69 -3.69
C HIS A 51 17.40 -5.82 -3.59
N PRO A 52 18.14 -6.08 -4.68
CA PRO A 52 19.60 -6.29 -4.63
C PRO A 52 20.36 -5.20 -3.87
N ALA A 53 19.95 -3.95 -3.97
CA ALA A 53 20.57 -2.84 -3.25
C ALA A 53 20.51 -2.95 -1.71
N LEU A 54 19.62 -3.77 -1.16
CA LEU A 54 19.56 -4.02 0.29
C LEU A 54 20.67 -4.95 0.78
N ASN A 55 21.30 -5.69 -0.15
CA ASN A 55 22.36 -6.65 0.10
C ASN A 55 23.74 -6.14 -0.35
N HIS A 56 23.88 -4.83 -0.59
CA HIS A 56 25.14 -4.19 -0.96
C HIS A 56 25.39 -2.99 -0.05
N VAL A 57 26.65 -2.74 0.24
CA VAL A 57 27.06 -1.53 0.97
C VAL A 57 26.80 -0.31 0.09
N ILE A 58 26.14 0.70 0.61
CA ILE A 58 26.02 1.99 -0.08
C ILE A 58 27.32 2.79 0.11
N VAL A 59 28.00 3.08 -1.00
CA VAL A 59 29.27 3.81 -1.01
C VAL A 59 29.02 5.28 -1.30
N GLY A 60 29.40 6.13 -0.33
CA GLY A 60 29.28 7.59 -0.49
C GLY A 60 27.88 8.14 -0.23
N GLY A 61 27.67 9.37 -0.66
CA GLY A 61 26.41 10.08 -0.56
C GLY A 61 25.51 9.88 -1.80
N LEU A 62 24.23 10.21 -1.65
CA LEU A 62 23.26 10.18 -2.74
C LEU A 62 23.55 11.33 -3.71
N LYS A 63 23.54 11.02 -5.02
CA LYS A 63 23.72 12.02 -6.06
C LYS A 63 22.41 12.26 -6.80
N GLN A 64 21.96 13.48 -6.78
CA GLN A 64 20.77 13.88 -7.57
C GLN A 64 21.17 14.27 -8.99
N ILE A 65 20.49 13.70 -9.97
CA ILE A 65 20.62 14.03 -11.38
C ILE A 65 19.24 14.21 -12.01
N ARG A 66 19.19 14.84 -13.17
CA ARG A 66 18.00 14.81 -14.02
C ARG A 66 18.28 13.93 -15.23
N GLN A 67 17.33 13.08 -15.57
CA GLN A 67 17.38 12.28 -16.79
C GLN A 67 17.03 13.15 -18.02
N ALA A 68 17.24 12.63 -19.21
CA ALA A 68 16.96 13.35 -20.45
C ALA A 68 15.49 13.73 -20.62
N ASP A 69 14.58 12.94 -20.04
CA ASP A 69 13.13 13.20 -19.99
C ASP A 69 12.72 14.21 -18.90
N GLY A 70 13.69 14.78 -18.17
CA GLY A 70 13.45 15.71 -17.08
C GLY A 70 13.13 15.06 -15.72
N THR A 71 13.00 13.73 -15.65
CA THR A 71 12.70 13.00 -14.40
C THR A 71 13.85 13.18 -13.40
N ALA A 72 13.50 13.55 -12.16
CA ALA A 72 14.45 13.59 -11.06
C ALA A 72 14.88 12.17 -10.70
N CYS A 73 16.18 11.94 -10.60
CA CYS A 73 16.75 10.64 -10.29
C CYS A 73 17.78 10.77 -9.17
N THR A 74 17.66 9.92 -8.14
CA THR A 74 18.64 9.81 -7.07
C THR A 74 19.50 8.58 -7.32
N VAL A 75 20.78 8.80 -7.61
CA VAL A 75 21.75 7.73 -7.84
C VAL A 75 22.33 7.23 -6.53
N ILE A 76 22.26 5.92 -6.34
CA ILE A 76 22.79 5.17 -5.20
C ILE A 76 23.96 4.34 -5.72
N SER A 77 25.15 4.55 -5.19
CA SER A 77 26.33 3.76 -5.55
C SER A 77 26.41 2.52 -4.67
N LEU A 78 26.36 1.35 -5.28
CA LEU A 78 26.47 0.04 -4.63
C LEU A 78 27.93 -0.41 -4.64
N GLY A 79 28.45 -0.75 -3.48
CA GLY A 79 29.77 -1.35 -3.28
C GLY A 79 29.70 -2.86 -3.11
N ASP A 80 30.53 -3.39 -2.22
CA ASP A 80 30.63 -4.82 -1.96
C ASP A 80 29.29 -5.41 -1.46
N PRO A 81 28.99 -6.66 -1.81
CA PRO A 81 27.86 -7.38 -1.21
C PRO A 81 28.03 -7.51 0.31
N VAL A 82 26.94 -7.39 1.03
CA VAL A 82 26.89 -7.56 2.49
C VAL A 82 25.82 -8.60 2.83
N SER A 83 26.14 -9.54 3.72
CA SER A 83 25.21 -10.57 4.12
C SER A 83 24.12 -10.02 5.05
N PHE A 84 22.95 -10.68 5.00
CA PHE A 84 21.85 -10.33 5.92
C PHE A 84 22.26 -10.46 7.40
N ASP A 85 23.05 -11.48 7.73
CA ASP A 85 23.54 -11.73 9.11
C ASP A 85 24.46 -10.60 9.60
N GLU A 86 25.27 -10.03 8.71
CA GLU A 86 26.07 -8.87 9.03
C GLU A 86 25.21 -7.63 9.27
N LEU A 87 24.20 -7.43 8.44
CA LEU A 87 23.26 -6.30 8.59
C LEU A 87 22.40 -6.39 9.86
N VAL A 88 22.04 -7.60 10.28
CA VAL A 88 21.35 -7.81 11.57
C VAL A 88 22.24 -7.43 12.74
N LYS A 89 23.55 -7.75 12.67
CA LYS A 89 24.51 -7.44 13.74
C LYS A 89 24.95 -5.98 13.74
N LYS A 90 25.07 -5.39 12.54
CA LYS A 90 25.56 -4.01 12.32
C LYS A 90 24.73 -3.34 11.22
N PRO A 91 23.53 -2.84 11.52
CA PRO A 91 22.67 -2.18 10.53
C PRO A 91 23.34 -0.99 9.82
N GLU A 92 24.25 -0.31 10.52
CA GLU A 92 25.06 0.79 9.98
C GLU A 92 26.03 0.35 8.88
N ALA A 93 26.37 -0.94 8.80
CA ALA A 93 27.25 -1.46 7.74
C ALA A 93 26.62 -1.32 6.35
N TRP A 94 25.29 -1.26 6.25
CA TRP A 94 24.61 -1.07 4.98
C TRP A 94 24.93 0.29 4.33
N TRP A 95 25.01 1.36 5.14
CA TRP A 95 25.34 2.69 4.64
C TRP A 95 26.24 3.42 5.65
N PRO A 96 27.56 3.15 5.66
CA PRO A 96 28.47 3.64 6.69
C PRO A 96 28.59 5.17 6.77
N ARG A 97 28.23 5.87 5.69
CA ARG A 97 28.32 7.34 5.58
C ARG A 97 26.96 7.98 5.38
N TYR A 98 25.91 7.43 6.00
CA TYR A 98 24.57 8.02 5.90
C TYR A 98 24.53 9.41 6.57
N PRO A 99 23.77 10.36 6.01
CA PRO A 99 23.61 11.69 6.59
C PRO A 99 22.93 11.66 7.95
N SER A 100 21.89 10.82 8.11
CA SER A 100 21.20 10.57 9.37
C SER A 100 20.59 9.16 9.37
N ALA A 101 20.34 8.59 10.56
CA ALA A 101 19.66 7.30 10.70
C ALA A 101 18.26 7.34 10.03
N ILE A 102 17.64 8.48 10.02
CA ILE A 102 16.36 8.76 9.38
C ILE A 102 16.48 8.62 7.86
N ASP A 103 17.49 9.25 7.24
CA ASP A 103 17.71 9.16 5.80
C ASP A 103 18.01 7.72 5.37
N ALA A 104 18.80 7.00 6.17
CA ALA A 104 19.10 5.59 5.92
C ALA A 104 17.83 4.73 5.98
N ARG A 105 16.99 4.93 6.99
CA ARG A 105 15.71 4.23 7.12
C ARG A 105 14.77 4.54 5.95
N ARG A 106 14.61 5.83 5.62
CA ARG A 106 13.77 6.28 4.51
C ARG A 106 14.20 5.68 3.18
N LEU A 107 15.50 5.70 2.89
CA LEU A 107 16.03 5.09 1.67
C LEU A 107 15.77 3.59 1.64
N ARG A 108 16.02 2.89 2.75
CA ARG A 108 15.75 1.46 2.87
C ARG A 108 14.29 1.15 2.64
N ASP A 109 13.39 1.93 3.26
CA ASP A 109 11.94 1.77 3.12
C ASP A 109 11.47 1.99 1.69
N ARG A 110 12.05 2.96 0.96
CA ARG A 110 11.78 3.16 -0.46
C ARG A 110 12.21 1.96 -1.29
N ILE A 111 13.45 1.50 -1.12
CA ILE A 111 14.03 0.38 -1.86
C ILE A 111 13.23 -0.91 -1.63
N THR A 112 12.82 -1.17 -0.39
CA THR A 112 12.04 -2.37 -0.04
C THR A 112 10.71 -2.45 -0.78
N ARG A 113 10.11 -1.32 -1.14
CA ARG A 113 8.80 -1.24 -1.80
C ARG A 113 8.86 -1.27 -3.32
N GLU A 114 10.05 -1.13 -3.92
CA GLU A 114 10.18 -1.08 -5.37
C GLU A 114 9.71 -2.37 -6.06
N GLY A 115 9.02 -2.21 -7.18
CA GLY A 115 8.65 -3.30 -8.08
C GLY A 115 7.50 -4.20 -7.59
N ASN A 116 6.87 -3.91 -6.44
CA ASN A 116 5.85 -4.80 -5.87
C ASN A 116 4.42 -4.26 -5.98
N THR A 117 4.24 -3.02 -6.40
CA THR A 117 2.95 -2.30 -6.32
C THR A 117 1.84 -3.00 -7.10
N LEU A 118 2.09 -3.46 -8.34
CA LEU A 118 1.07 -4.14 -9.14
C LEU A 118 0.64 -5.46 -8.52
N LEU A 119 1.60 -6.30 -8.12
CA LEU A 119 1.37 -7.59 -7.48
C LEU A 119 0.49 -7.44 -6.23
N ILE A 120 0.87 -6.54 -5.33
CA ILE A 120 0.18 -6.35 -4.05
C ILE A 120 -1.21 -5.74 -4.26
N ASN A 121 -1.35 -4.73 -5.13
CA ASN A 121 -2.65 -4.13 -5.45
C ASN A 121 -3.60 -5.14 -6.09
N THR A 122 -3.07 -6.04 -6.94
CA THR A 122 -3.86 -7.12 -7.54
C THR A 122 -4.38 -8.07 -6.47
N ALA A 123 -3.51 -8.53 -5.57
CA ALA A 123 -3.92 -9.40 -4.47
C ALA A 123 -4.99 -8.74 -3.58
N LEU A 124 -4.83 -7.45 -3.29
CA LEU A 124 -5.77 -6.69 -2.48
C LEU A 124 -7.14 -6.55 -3.18
N CYS A 125 -7.17 -6.19 -4.46
CA CYS A 125 -8.42 -6.07 -5.22
C CYS A 125 -9.18 -7.39 -5.32
N ILE A 126 -8.47 -8.50 -5.60
CA ILE A 126 -9.09 -9.84 -5.67
C ILE A 126 -9.65 -10.26 -4.31
N ALA A 127 -8.92 -10.00 -3.23
CA ALA A 127 -9.37 -10.32 -1.89
C ALA A 127 -10.59 -9.48 -1.47
N LEU A 128 -10.61 -8.19 -1.81
CA LEU A 128 -11.79 -7.32 -1.59
C LEU A 128 -13.00 -7.84 -2.37
N LEU A 129 -12.81 -8.26 -3.62
CA LEU A 129 -13.87 -8.87 -4.42
C LEU A 129 -14.42 -10.11 -3.70
N ALA A 130 -13.54 -11.02 -3.29
CA ALA A 130 -13.93 -12.29 -2.71
C ALA A 130 -14.63 -12.15 -1.35
N GLU A 131 -14.21 -11.22 -0.51
CA GLU A 131 -14.70 -11.12 0.87
C GLU A 131 -15.84 -10.11 1.07
N LEU A 132 -15.93 -9.08 0.20
CA LEU A 132 -16.91 -8.00 0.36
C LEU A 132 -17.99 -7.96 -0.73
N TYR A 133 -17.73 -8.50 -1.91
CA TYR A 133 -18.62 -8.28 -3.08
C TYR A 133 -19.26 -9.54 -3.65
N THR A 134 -18.80 -10.74 -3.28
CA THR A 134 -19.31 -12.01 -3.83
C THR A 134 -20.24 -12.78 -2.90
N THR A 135 -20.42 -12.38 -1.66
CA THR A 135 -21.41 -12.96 -0.76
C THR A 135 -22.82 -12.51 -1.15
N THR A 136 -23.35 -13.05 -2.25
CA THR A 136 -24.77 -12.86 -2.61
C THR A 136 -25.63 -13.91 -1.88
N SER A 137 -26.89 -13.56 -1.59
CA SER A 137 -27.86 -14.45 -0.94
C SER A 137 -28.04 -15.79 -1.64
N ASP A 138 -27.82 -15.83 -2.96
CA ASP A 138 -28.01 -17.04 -3.77
C ASP A 138 -26.91 -18.09 -3.56
N VAL A 139 -25.71 -17.66 -3.19
CA VAL A 139 -24.61 -18.56 -2.82
C VAL A 139 -24.76 -19.01 -1.36
N ALA A 140 -25.23 -18.13 -0.48
CA ALA A 140 -25.52 -18.45 0.92
C ALA A 140 -26.73 -19.38 1.08
N ALA A 141 -27.78 -19.19 0.26
CA ALA A 141 -29.00 -20.01 0.30
C ALA A 141 -28.77 -21.47 -0.14
N LYS A 142 -27.75 -21.74 -0.96
CA LYS A 142 -27.38 -23.10 -1.39
C LYS A 142 -26.44 -23.84 -0.43
N ARG A 143 -25.92 -23.17 0.61
CA ARG A 143 -24.97 -23.75 1.59
C ARG A 143 -25.49 -23.52 3.00
N GLN A 144 -26.09 -24.57 3.59
CA GLN A 144 -26.61 -24.59 4.97
C GLN A 144 -25.59 -24.30 6.08
N ASP A 145 -24.31 -24.19 5.78
CA ASP A 145 -23.23 -24.11 6.77
C ASP A 145 -22.63 -22.72 6.98
N TRP A 146 -23.17 -21.66 6.37
CA TRP A 146 -22.56 -20.33 6.48
C TRP A 146 -23.46 -19.35 7.22
N GLN A 147 -23.10 -19.04 8.45
CA GLN A 147 -23.74 -18.02 9.32
C GLN A 147 -23.54 -16.58 8.82
N PHE A 148 -23.42 -16.35 7.50
CA PHE A 148 -23.18 -15.01 6.97
C PHE A 148 -24.47 -14.40 6.39
N ASP A 149 -25.38 -14.03 7.27
CA ASP A 149 -26.51 -13.17 6.94
C ASP A 149 -26.14 -11.69 6.77
N HIS A 150 -24.88 -11.32 6.99
CA HIS A 150 -24.45 -9.94 6.99
C HIS A 150 -23.64 -9.61 5.73
N ARG A 151 -24.22 -8.79 4.86
CA ARG A 151 -23.53 -8.22 3.70
C ARG A 151 -22.81 -6.97 4.12
N THR A 152 -21.52 -7.07 4.29
CA THR A 152 -20.65 -5.91 4.52
C THR A 152 -20.32 -5.27 3.18
N ARG A 153 -20.46 -3.94 3.07
CA ARG A 153 -20.19 -3.18 1.86
C ARG A 153 -19.35 -1.96 2.16
N LEU A 154 -18.40 -1.68 1.27
CA LEU A 154 -17.65 -0.42 1.33
C LEU A 154 -18.54 0.75 0.90
N THR A 155 -18.43 1.84 1.65
CA THR A 155 -19.13 3.10 1.38
C THR A 155 -18.16 4.27 1.49
N VAL A 156 -18.53 5.38 0.87
CA VAL A 156 -17.89 6.68 1.04
C VAL A 156 -18.97 7.69 1.40
N ARG A 157 -18.92 8.24 2.60
CA ARG A 157 -19.97 9.14 3.13
C ARG A 157 -21.35 8.50 2.95
N SER A 158 -21.48 7.27 3.37
CA SER A 158 -22.70 6.44 3.23
C SER A 158 -23.11 6.12 1.78
N CYS A 159 -22.36 6.56 0.77
CA CYS A 159 -22.60 6.24 -0.63
C CYS A 159 -21.89 4.93 -0.99
N PRO A 160 -22.61 3.88 -1.45
CA PRO A 160 -21.99 2.61 -1.80
C PRO A 160 -20.97 2.75 -2.92
N ILE A 161 -19.89 1.94 -2.83
CA ILE A 161 -18.94 1.76 -3.92
C ILE A 161 -19.55 0.81 -4.95
N ALA A 162 -19.63 1.28 -6.20
CA ALA A 162 -20.19 0.58 -7.33
C ALA A 162 -19.14 -0.13 -8.17
N ASP A 163 -17.91 0.38 -8.18
CA ASP A 163 -16.82 -0.19 -8.97
C ASP A 163 -15.48 0.07 -8.27
N PHE A 164 -14.55 -0.87 -8.42
CA PHE A 164 -13.17 -0.71 -8.00
C PHE A 164 -12.24 -1.62 -8.80
N GLY A 165 -10.98 -1.29 -8.77
CA GLY A 165 -9.93 -2.01 -9.50
C GLY A 165 -8.62 -1.26 -9.46
N ILE A 166 -7.79 -1.47 -10.48
CA ILE A 166 -6.46 -0.88 -10.56
C ILE A 166 -6.39 0.12 -11.71
N MET A 167 -5.83 1.28 -11.42
CA MET A 167 -5.41 2.26 -12.42
C MET A 167 -3.92 2.10 -12.69
N ALA A 168 -3.55 2.23 -13.95
CA ALA A 168 -2.18 2.38 -14.40
C ALA A 168 -1.97 3.79 -14.97
N GLY A 169 -0.85 4.38 -14.68
CA GLY A 169 -0.55 5.73 -15.15
C GLY A 169 0.81 6.23 -14.71
N SER A 170 0.95 7.55 -14.64
CA SER A 170 2.16 8.22 -14.22
C SER A 170 1.97 9.11 -13.01
N LEU A 171 3.05 9.32 -12.27
CA LEU A 171 3.15 10.31 -11.21
C LEU A 171 4.03 11.47 -11.68
N SER A 172 3.58 12.69 -11.43
CA SER A 172 4.34 13.90 -11.75
C SER A 172 4.14 14.96 -10.69
N GLY A 173 5.16 15.74 -10.41
CA GLY A 173 5.08 16.86 -9.47
C GLY A 173 6.33 17.02 -8.61
N PRO A 174 6.33 18.04 -7.74
CA PRO A 174 7.43 18.27 -6.81
C PRO A 174 7.63 17.05 -5.89
N GLY A 175 8.88 16.62 -5.73
CA GLY A 175 9.23 15.52 -4.86
C GLY A 175 9.09 14.12 -5.47
N ILE A 176 8.43 13.96 -6.62
CA ILE A 176 8.43 12.70 -7.36
C ILE A 176 9.84 12.46 -7.93
N GLY A 177 10.44 11.34 -7.57
CA GLY A 177 11.80 11.00 -7.98
C GLY A 177 12.05 9.51 -8.05
N ARG A 178 12.80 9.11 -9.07
CA ARG A 178 13.22 7.72 -9.32
C ARG A 178 14.53 7.44 -8.57
N LEU A 179 14.73 6.19 -8.14
CA LEU A 179 16.03 5.71 -7.72
C LEU A 179 16.77 5.08 -8.91
N ALA A 180 18.09 5.18 -8.92
CA ALA A 180 18.97 4.45 -9.82
C ALA A 180 20.14 3.89 -9.02
N TYR A 181 20.56 2.70 -9.38
CA TYR A 181 21.58 1.93 -8.67
C TYR A 181 22.79 1.76 -9.57
N TYR A 182 23.88 2.38 -9.20
CA TYR A 182 25.16 2.23 -9.87
C TYR A 182 26.00 1.18 -9.15
N ASP A 183 26.16 0.03 -9.76
CA ASP A 183 27.06 -1.02 -9.27
C ASP A 183 28.52 -0.60 -9.59
N THR A 184 29.31 -0.34 -8.53
CA THR A 184 30.69 0.11 -8.68
C THR A 184 31.65 -0.98 -9.15
N LEU A 185 31.29 -2.26 -8.94
CA LEU A 185 32.08 -3.41 -9.37
C LEU A 185 31.77 -3.77 -10.83
N ALA A 186 30.48 -3.92 -11.15
CA ALA A 186 30.05 -4.23 -12.51
C ALA A 186 30.09 -3.02 -13.46
N LYS A 187 30.26 -1.79 -12.92
CA LYS A 187 30.22 -0.51 -13.66
C LYS A 187 28.96 -0.36 -14.49
N SER A 188 27.85 -0.84 -13.96
CA SER A 188 26.55 -0.84 -14.62
C SER A 188 25.53 -0.06 -13.80
N THR A 189 24.51 0.49 -14.49
CA THR A 189 23.40 1.20 -13.83
C THR A 189 22.11 0.47 -14.07
N THR A 190 21.39 0.20 -13.01
CA THR A 190 20.00 -0.28 -13.06
C THR A 190 19.07 0.82 -12.55
N HIS A 191 17.86 0.86 -13.06
CA HIS A 191 16.88 1.85 -12.69
C HIS A 191 15.81 1.22 -11.79
N GLY A 192 15.46 1.90 -10.71
CA GLY A 192 14.32 1.57 -9.85
C GLY A 192 12.98 1.85 -10.52
N GLN A 193 11.93 1.86 -9.72
CA GLN A 193 10.56 2.03 -10.21
C GLN A 193 10.41 3.31 -11.04
N ASP A 194 9.80 3.17 -12.22
CA ASP A 194 9.52 4.29 -13.12
C ASP A 194 8.26 5.03 -12.65
N PRO A 195 8.30 6.34 -12.40
CA PRO A 195 7.11 7.11 -12.09
C PRO A 195 6.08 7.13 -13.23
N ASN A 196 6.50 6.82 -14.48
CA ASN A 196 5.59 6.68 -15.61
C ASN A 196 4.88 5.33 -15.68
N GLU A 197 5.27 4.37 -14.83
CA GLU A 197 4.67 3.04 -14.70
C GLU A 197 4.22 2.81 -13.26
N HIS A 198 3.26 3.60 -12.83
CA HIS A 198 2.73 3.52 -11.47
C HIS A 198 1.32 2.94 -11.44
N TYR A 199 0.99 2.25 -10.33
CA TYR A 199 -0.28 1.55 -10.15
C TYR A 199 -0.89 1.92 -8.81
N TRP A 200 -2.20 2.25 -8.81
CA TRP A 200 -2.95 2.54 -7.60
C TRP A 200 -4.37 1.97 -7.69
N ILE A 201 -5.01 1.81 -6.55
CA ILE A 201 -6.38 1.30 -6.49
C ILE A 201 -7.35 2.47 -6.63
N TYR A 202 -8.40 2.28 -7.42
CA TYR A 202 -9.52 3.22 -7.49
C TYR A 202 -10.78 2.62 -6.91
N PHE A 203 -11.63 3.48 -6.40
CA PHE A 203 -12.98 3.18 -5.98
C PHE A 203 -13.92 4.19 -6.61
N THR A 204 -15.03 3.72 -7.20
CA THR A 204 -16.06 4.60 -7.78
C THR A 204 -17.37 4.35 -7.05
N THR A 205 -17.97 5.41 -6.52
CA THR A 205 -19.27 5.33 -5.85
C THR A 205 -20.41 5.27 -6.88
N ILE A 206 -21.62 4.88 -6.45
CA ILE A 206 -22.83 4.90 -7.31
C ILE A 206 -23.17 6.32 -7.80
N ARG A 207 -22.63 7.37 -7.18
CA ARG A 207 -22.79 8.77 -7.59
C ARG A 207 -21.69 9.23 -8.55
N GLY A 208 -20.77 8.34 -8.93
CA GLY A 208 -19.67 8.64 -9.84
C GLY A 208 -18.47 9.35 -9.17
N GLU A 209 -18.45 9.49 -7.84
CA GLU A 209 -17.25 9.97 -7.16
C GLU A 209 -16.16 8.91 -7.25
N VAL A 210 -14.97 9.30 -7.71
CA VAL A 210 -13.80 8.42 -7.81
C VAL A 210 -12.80 8.77 -6.73
N LEU A 211 -12.34 7.78 -5.97
CA LEU A 211 -11.29 7.91 -4.97
C LEU A 211 -10.08 7.08 -5.39
N TYR A 212 -8.88 7.50 -4.99
CA TYR A 212 -7.63 6.77 -5.22
C TYR A 212 -7.00 6.38 -3.90
N LEU A 213 -6.67 5.12 -3.76
CA LEU A 213 -5.81 4.62 -2.69
C LEU A 213 -4.46 4.22 -3.29
N ASP A 214 -3.44 4.96 -2.94
CA ASP A 214 -2.08 4.74 -3.42
C ASP A 214 -1.17 4.37 -2.24
N CYS A 215 -0.87 3.08 -2.12
CA CYS A 215 0.07 2.55 -1.15
C CYS A 215 1.51 2.46 -1.71
N GLY A 216 1.69 2.74 -3.00
CA GLY A 216 2.98 2.72 -3.70
C GLY A 216 3.65 4.08 -3.82
N LEU A 217 2.93 5.17 -3.54
CA LEU A 217 3.44 6.55 -3.70
C LEU A 217 4.75 6.78 -2.95
N TYR A 218 4.88 6.21 -1.75
CA TYR A 218 6.06 6.38 -0.90
C TYR A 218 7.38 5.93 -1.57
N THR A 219 7.32 4.99 -2.51
CA THR A 219 8.49 4.54 -3.28
C THR A 219 9.09 5.68 -4.11
N LEU A 220 8.26 6.57 -4.65
CA LEU A 220 8.65 7.64 -5.56
C LEU A 220 8.71 9.01 -4.86
N SER A 221 7.84 9.22 -3.89
CA SER A 221 7.78 10.43 -3.10
C SER A 221 7.37 10.07 -1.67
N PRO A 222 8.29 10.18 -0.71
CA PRO A 222 7.91 10.06 0.70
C PRO A 222 6.87 11.12 1.02
N GLY A 223 5.75 10.70 1.55
CA GLY A 223 4.60 11.56 1.82
C GLY A 223 3.91 11.17 3.13
N ASP A 224 2.61 11.37 3.18
CA ASP A 224 1.83 11.11 4.37
C ASP A 224 1.94 9.66 4.82
N VAL A 225 2.10 9.47 6.11
CA VAL A 225 2.04 8.17 6.79
C VAL A 225 0.92 8.19 7.82
N LEU A 226 0.36 7.02 8.07
CA LEU A 226 -0.74 6.82 9.01
C LEU A 226 -0.21 6.19 10.30
N LYS A 227 -0.78 6.57 11.44
CA LYS A 227 -0.59 5.77 12.65
C LYS A 227 -1.26 4.42 12.51
N ALA A 228 -0.51 3.36 12.77
CA ALA A 228 -0.95 1.99 12.60
C ALA A 228 -1.75 1.45 13.79
N ASP A 229 -1.51 1.96 15.00
CA ASP A 229 -1.99 1.40 16.27
C ASP A 229 -3.46 0.92 16.28
N PRO A 230 -4.45 1.69 15.76
CA PRO A 230 -5.84 1.24 15.79
C PRO A 230 -6.14 0.04 14.89
N TYR A 231 -5.26 -0.24 13.92
CA TYR A 231 -5.50 -1.22 12.85
C TYR A 231 -4.70 -2.50 13.03
N VAL A 232 -3.62 -2.42 13.81
CA VAL A 232 -2.69 -3.54 14.06
C VAL A 232 -3.26 -4.47 15.12
N ALA A 233 -3.03 -5.77 14.95
CA ALA A 233 -3.30 -6.72 16.04
C ALA A 233 -2.25 -6.53 17.15
N ASP A 234 -2.66 -6.67 18.42
CA ASP A 234 -1.84 -6.35 19.59
C ASP A 234 -0.42 -6.95 19.56
N HIS A 235 -0.29 -8.16 19.05
CA HIS A 235 1.00 -8.85 18.92
C HIS A 235 1.91 -8.32 17.80
N LEU A 236 1.43 -7.40 16.96
CA LEU A 236 2.18 -6.80 15.85
C LEU A 236 2.44 -5.30 16.05
N THR A 237 1.95 -4.69 17.11
CA THR A 237 1.97 -3.23 17.35
C THR A 237 3.38 -2.67 17.39
N GLU A 238 4.35 -3.42 17.92
CA GLU A 238 5.75 -2.99 17.95
C GLU A 238 6.41 -2.95 16.57
N ARG A 239 5.91 -3.76 15.64
CA ARG A 239 6.50 -3.91 14.31
C ARG A 239 5.98 -2.86 13.31
N PHE A 240 4.71 -2.48 13.44
CA PHE A 240 4.06 -1.55 12.53
C PHE A 240 3.50 -0.36 13.31
N THR A 241 4.26 0.72 13.35
CA THR A 241 3.85 1.97 14.02
C THR A 241 3.32 3.01 13.04
N LEU A 242 3.87 3.02 11.83
CA LEU A 242 3.54 3.94 10.75
C LEU A 242 3.33 3.16 9.45
N ILE A 243 2.34 3.58 8.66
CA ILE A 243 1.95 2.94 7.40
C ILE A 243 1.90 4.00 6.30
N PRO A 244 2.73 3.90 5.25
CA PRO A 244 2.63 4.77 4.10
C PRO A 244 1.33 4.50 3.32
N ALA A 245 0.50 5.51 3.15
CA ALA A 245 -0.68 5.43 2.29
C ALA A 245 -1.22 6.81 1.95
N PHE A 246 -1.69 6.98 0.74
CA PHE A 246 -2.31 8.18 0.26
C PHE A 246 -3.73 7.90 -0.22
N LEU A 247 -4.73 8.50 0.45
CA LEU A 247 -6.11 8.44 0.01
C LEU A 247 -6.51 9.79 -0.62
N ARG A 248 -6.72 9.81 -1.93
CA ARG A 248 -7.20 10.98 -2.66
C ARG A 248 -8.71 10.93 -2.83
N ASP A 249 -9.41 11.60 -1.96
CA ASP A 249 -10.87 11.81 -2.03
C ASP A 249 -11.21 13.21 -2.57
N SER A 250 -12.47 13.57 -2.53
CA SER A 250 -12.94 14.89 -2.96
C SER A 250 -12.41 16.05 -2.09
N ALA A 251 -12.05 15.80 -0.84
CA ALA A 251 -11.45 16.81 0.04
C ALA A 251 -9.98 17.04 -0.33
N ALA A 252 -9.21 15.98 -0.47
CA ALA A 252 -7.81 16.06 -0.89
C ALA A 252 -7.65 16.72 -2.27
N ARG A 253 -8.60 16.50 -3.19
CA ARG A 253 -8.60 17.15 -4.52
C ARG A 253 -8.69 18.67 -4.48
N LYS A 254 -9.28 19.23 -3.44
CA LYS A 254 -9.42 20.69 -3.29
C LYS A 254 -8.15 21.35 -2.75
N THR A 255 -7.34 20.62 -2.02
CA THR A 255 -6.20 21.16 -1.27
C THR A 255 -4.85 20.72 -1.85
N MET A 256 -4.81 19.63 -2.61
CA MET A 256 -3.57 19.05 -3.14
C MET A 256 -3.55 19.05 -4.67
N PRO A 257 -2.41 19.35 -5.30
CA PRO A 257 -2.26 19.25 -6.75
C PRO A 257 -2.50 17.81 -7.22
N ASN A 258 -2.90 17.67 -8.48
CA ASN A 258 -3.02 16.34 -9.07
C ASN A 258 -1.64 15.83 -9.49
N ILE A 259 -1.15 14.84 -8.77
CA ILE A 259 0.12 14.17 -9.10
C ILE A 259 -0.08 12.90 -9.94
N HIS A 260 -1.31 12.38 -10.01
CA HIS A 260 -1.66 11.16 -10.75
C HIS A 260 -2.20 11.52 -12.13
N THR A 261 -1.62 10.95 -13.17
CA THR A 261 -2.15 10.99 -14.53
C THR A 261 -2.56 9.59 -14.94
N GLU A 262 -3.87 9.34 -15.03
CA GLU A 262 -4.42 8.05 -15.43
C GLU A 262 -4.14 7.79 -16.90
N ARG A 263 -3.63 6.59 -17.22
CA ARG A 263 -3.50 6.06 -18.58
C ARG A 263 -4.60 5.05 -18.88
N SER A 264 -4.85 4.15 -17.97
CA SER A 264 -5.88 3.13 -18.08
C SER A 264 -6.41 2.71 -16.72
N ARG A 265 -7.61 2.11 -16.70
CA ARG A 265 -8.18 1.48 -15.52
C ARG A 265 -8.78 0.14 -15.86
N THR A 266 -8.58 -0.84 -14.99
CA THR A 266 -9.12 -2.18 -15.12
C THR A 266 -9.94 -2.51 -13.88
N SER A 267 -11.24 -2.73 -14.09
CA SER A 267 -12.17 -3.09 -13.02
C SER A 267 -12.05 -4.57 -12.68
N VAL A 268 -11.94 -4.89 -11.41
CA VAL A 268 -12.01 -6.28 -10.94
C VAL A 268 -13.46 -6.79 -10.90
N LEU A 269 -14.42 -5.90 -10.65
CA LEU A 269 -15.85 -6.25 -10.61
C LEU A 269 -16.43 -6.60 -11.99
N LYS A 270 -15.84 -6.06 -13.06
CA LYS A 270 -16.29 -6.32 -14.43
C LYS A 270 -15.64 -7.55 -15.06
N LYS A 271 -14.73 -8.21 -14.34
CA LYS A 271 -14.11 -9.47 -14.80
C LYS A 271 -15.01 -10.64 -14.44
N THR A 272 -15.78 -11.09 -15.45
CA THR A 272 -16.72 -12.23 -15.31
C THR A 272 -16.02 -13.49 -14.87
N GLU A 273 -14.78 -13.70 -15.36
CA GLU A 273 -13.95 -14.86 -15.05
C GLU A 273 -13.65 -14.98 -13.55
N PHE A 274 -13.42 -13.85 -12.87
CA PHE A 274 -13.23 -13.86 -11.41
C PHE A 274 -14.53 -14.21 -10.67
N LEU A 275 -15.65 -13.65 -11.12
CA LEU A 275 -16.95 -13.94 -10.50
C LEU A 275 -17.34 -15.39 -10.70
N GLU A 276 -17.16 -15.94 -11.90
CA GLU A 276 -17.41 -17.35 -12.19
C GLU A 276 -16.50 -18.28 -11.39
N ALA A 277 -15.21 -17.95 -11.28
CA ALA A 277 -14.27 -18.73 -10.50
C ALA A 277 -14.63 -18.73 -8.99
N LEU A 278 -15.03 -17.58 -8.44
CA LEU A 278 -15.52 -17.47 -7.07
C LEU A 278 -16.80 -18.26 -6.82
N MET A 279 -17.73 -18.26 -7.78
CA MET A 279 -18.99 -19.03 -7.68
C MET A 279 -18.75 -20.53 -7.79
N ARG A 280 -17.78 -20.96 -8.60
CA ARG A 280 -17.45 -22.38 -8.80
C ARG A 280 -16.83 -23.02 -7.56
N ASN A 281 -15.82 -22.39 -6.99
CA ASN A 281 -15.06 -22.97 -5.89
C ASN A 281 -14.51 -21.90 -4.95
N GLN A 282 -15.30 -21.49 -3.98
CA GLN A 282 -14.90 -20.46 -3.02
C GLN A 282 -13.76 -20.91 -2.07
N ARG A 283 -13.63 -22.24 -1.81
CA ARG A 283 -12.62 -22.75 -0.88
C ARG A 283 -11.22 -22.81 -1.52
N ASP A 284 -11.16 -23.26 -2.78
CA ASP A 284 -9.89 -23.43 -3.50
C ASP A 284 -9.69 -22.38 -4.59
N PHE A 285 -10.52 -21.31 -4.55
CA PHE A 285 -10.45 -20.20 -5.50
C PHE A 285 -9.04 -19.70 -5.75
N GLU A 286 -8.25 -19.60 -4.71
CA GLU A 286 -6.88 -19.11 -4.81
C GLU A 286 -5.95 -20.07 -5.54
N LYS A 287 -6.10 -21.37 -5.31
CA LYS A 287 -5.17 -22.40 -5.83
C LYS A 287 -5.33 -22.62 -7.33
N GLU A 288 -6.57 -22.55 -7.81
CA GLU A 288 -6.91 -22.89 -9.20
C GLU A 288 -6.80 -21.70 -10.16
N ASN A 289 -6.66 -20.47 -9.66
CA ASN A 289 -6.80 -19.27 -10.47
C ASN A 289 -5.53 -18.42 -10.60
N GLY A 290 -4.35 -18.98 -10.29
CA GLY A 290 -3.08 -18.26 -10.39
C GLY A 290 -2.80 -17.72 -11.79
N GLU A 291 -3.18 -18.46 -12.85
CA GLU A 291 -3.05 -18.01 -14.22
C GLU A 291 -3.98 -16.83 -14.53
N LEU A 292 -5.23 -16.89 -14.04
CA LEU A 292 -6.20 -15.81 -14.20
C LEU A 292 -5.70 -14.50 -13.54
N TYR A 293 -5.04 -14.61 -12.38
CA TYR A 293 -4.43 -13.46 -11.71
C TYR A 293 -3.27 -12.88 -12.52
N SER A 294 -2.46 -13.75 -13.10
CA SER A 294 -1.34 -13.36 -13.95
C SER A 294 -1.80 -12.65 -15.21
N GLN A 295 -2.85 -13.15 -15.86
CA GLN A 295 -3.47 -12.51 -17.03
C GLN A 295 -4.06 -11.14 -16.68
N PHE A 296 -4.69 -10.99 -15.51
CA PHE A 296 -5.19 -9.71 -15.04
C PHE A 296 -4.06 -8.69 -14.83
N MET A 297 -2.94 -9.10 -14.23
CA MET A 297 -1.76 -8.25 -14.09
C MET A 297 -1.16 -7.86 -15.44
N GLN A 298 -1.10 -8.79 -16.39
CA GLN A 298 -0.63 -8.54 -17.74
C GLN A 298 -1.53 -7.53 -18.47
N GLU A 299 -2.85 -7.65 -18.34
CA GLU A 299 -3.79 -6.69 -18.92
C GLU A 299 -3.58 -5.27 -18.37
N ILE A 300 -3.36 -5.12 -17.06
CA ILE A 300 -3.14 -3.82 -16.42
C ILE A 300 -1.81 -3.20 -16.87
N SER A 301 -0.76 -3.99 -16.89
CA SER A 301 0.60 -3.51 -17.18
C SER A 301 0.90 -3.40 -18.67
N GLY A 302 0.20 -4.18 -19.50
CA GLY A 302 0.57 -4.38 -20.92
C GLY A 302 1.86 -5.20 -21.10
N LYS A 303 2.38 -5.83 -20.03
CA LYS A 303 3.63 -6.59 -20.03
C LYS A 303 3.37 -8.00 -19.50
N GLU A 304 4.15 -8.97 -19.99
CA GLU A 304 4.09 -10.33 -19.45
C GLU A 304 4.41 -10.33 -17.95
N THR A 305 3.60 -11.08 -17.18
CA THR A 305 3.81 -11.23 -15.74
C THR A 305 5.08 -12.03 -15.49
N SER A 306 5.96 -11.53 -14.64
CA SER A 306 7.22 -12.18 -14.30
C SER A 306 7.01 -13.55 -13.64
N ALA A 307 7.97 -14.47 -13.79
CA ALA A 307 7.93 -15.77 -13.11
C ALA A 307 7.85 -15.63 -11.57
N ARG A 308 8.48 -14.58 -11.03
CA ARG A 308 8.41 -14.23 -9.60
C ARG A 308 6.98 -13.85 -9.21
N ASP A 309 6.34 -12.97 -9.95
CA ASP A 309 4.99 -12.50 -9.62
C ASP A 309 3.95 -13.61 -9.81
N LYS A 310 4.09 -14.45 -10.84
CA LYS A 310 3.27 -15.66 -11.03
C LYS A 310 3.33 -16.59 -9.82
N ARG A 311 4.52 -16.75 -9.22
CA ARG A 311 4.70 -17.57 -8.01
C ARG A 311 4.09 -16.97 -6.75
N LEU A 312 4.13 -15.63 -6.63
CA LEU A 312 3.76 -14.92 -5.41
C LEU A 312 2.28 -14.51 -5.36
N ILE A 313 1.62 -14.33 -6.49
CA ILE A 313 0.26 -13.76 -6.52
C ILE A 313 -0.75 -14.62 -5.74
N THR A 314 -0.71 -15.94 -5.92
CA THR A 314 -1.63 -16.86 -5.25
C THR A 314 -1.51 -16.82 -3.73
N PRO A 315 -0.32 -17.03 -3.12
CA PRO A 315 -0.18 -16.90 -1.67
C PRO A 315 -0.52 -15.50 -1.14
N PHE A 316 -0.27 -14.44 -1.92
CA PHE A 316 -0.64 -13.09 -1.50
C PHE A 316 -2.16 -12.89 -1.47
N VAL A 317 -2.88 -13.40 -2.46
CA VAL A 317 -4.36 -13.41 -2.45
C VAL A 317 -4.88 -14.19 -1.24
N GLN A 318 -4.32 -15.36 -0.94
CA GLN A 318 -4.73 -16.19 0.19
C GLN A 318 -4.57 -15.46 1.53
N VAL A 319 -3.38 -14.90 1.77
CA VAL A 319 -3.08 -14.18 3.03
C VAL A 319 -3.95 -12.94 3.16
N THR A 320 -4.11 -12.16 2.09
CA THR A 320 -4.96 -10.96 2.08
C THR A 320 -6.41 -11.29 2.40
N ARG A 321 -6.96 -12.34 1.75
CA ARG A 321 -8.32 -12.82 2.03
C ARG A 321 -8.48 -13.24 3.48
N ALA A 322 -7.56 -14.02 4.01
CA ALA A 322 -7.60 -14.48 5.39
C ALA A 322 -7.62 -13.30 6.38
N GLN A 323 -6.83 -12.27 6.14
CA GLN A 323 -6.78 -11.07 6.98
C GLN A 323 -8.08 -10.26 6.90
N ILE A 324 -8.60 -10.01 5.69
CA ILE A 324 -9.89 -9.30 5.52
C ILE A 324 -11.00 -10.10 6.18
N ARG A 325 -11.08 -11.40 5.94
CA ARG A 325 -12.07 -12.29 6.54
C ARG A 325 -12.01 -12.28 8.07
N ALA A 326 -10.82 -12.41 8.66
CA ALA A 326 -10.64 -12.35 10.11
C ALA A 326 -11.09 -10.99 10.69
N ASN A 327 -10.79 -9.90 9.99
CA ASN A 327 -11.23 -8.56 10.38
C ASN A 327 -12.77 -8.45 10.39
N LEU A 328 -13.42 -8.97 9.35
CA LEU A 328 -14.88 -8.96 9.20
C LEU A 328 -15.55 -9.84 10.25
N LEU A 329 -15.07 -11.08 10.44
CA LEU A 329 -15.62 -12.04 11.40
C LEU A 329 -15.56 -11.53 12.84
N ASN A 330 -14.44 -10.92 13.19
CA ASN A 330 -14.23 -10.37 14.54
C ASN A 330 -14.80 -8.95 14.68
N ALA A 331 -15.45 -8.43 13.64
CA ALA A 331 -16.02 -7.08 13.59
C ALA A 331 -15.03 -5.97 14.02
N ARG A 332 -13.71 -6.18 13.84
CA ARG A 332 -12.66 -5.25 14.29
C ARG A 332 -12.79 -3.88 13.63
N TRP A 333 -13.23 -3.84 12.40
CA TRP A 333 -13.47 -2.60 11.65
C TRP A 333 -14.45 -1.65 12.35
N LYS A 334 -15.33 -2.15 13.23
CA LYS A 334 -16.27 -1.31 14.02
C LYS A 334 -15.57 -0.46 15.08
N ALA A 335 -14.37 -0.85 15.49
CA ALA A 335 -13.54 -0.12 16.45
C ALA A 335 -12.58 0.87 15.77
N TYR A 336 -12.50 0.90 14.44
CA TYR A 336 -11.60 1.80 13.74
C TYR A 336 -12.06 3.26 13.85
N PRO A 337 -11.12 4.19 14.04
CA PRO A 337 -11.47 5.62 14.10
C PRO A 337 -12.10 6.06 12.76
N PRO A 338 -13.12 6.94 12.81
CA PRO A 338 -13.75 7.46 11.58
C PRO A 338 -12.78 8.22 10.68
N GLU A 339 -11.79 8.88 11.29
CA GLU A 339 -10.70 9.57 10.62
C GLU A 339 -9.36 8.99 11.07
N PRO A 340 -8.52 8.52 10.14
CA PRO A 340 -7.19 8.05 10.47
C PRO A 340 -6.30 9.22 10.91
N THR A 341 -5.38 8.94 11.81
CA THR A 341 -4.38 9.92 12.21
C THR A 341 -3.26 9.97 11.17
N LEU A 342 -3.25 11.04 10.39
CA LEU A 342 -2.14 11.36 9.50
C LEU A 342 -0.99 11.91 10.34
N VAL A 343 0.17 11.36 10.12
CA VAL A 343 1.43 11.93 10.61
C VAL A 343 2.11 12.47 9.36
N PRO A 344 2.28 13.79 9.22
CA PRO A 344 3.12 14.31 8.15
C PRO A 344 4.45 13.58 8.27
N ASP A 345 4.95 13.06 7.16
CA ASP A 345 6.28 12.45 7.19
C ASP A 345 7.21 13.52 7.75
N MET A 346 7.60 13.35 9.03
CA MET A 346 8.48 14.31 9.71
C MET A 346 9.73 14.59 8.89
N TYR A 347 10.02 13.74 7.93
CA TYR A 347 11.11 13.87 6.98
C TYR A 347 10.88 14.99 5.95
N ASP A 348 9.64 15.34 5.59
CA ASP A 348 9.36 16.46 4.67
C ASP A 348 9.30 17.84 5.40
N LEU A 349 8.89 17.83 6.66
CA LEU A 349 8.99 19.04 7.51
C LEU A 349 10.43 19.44 7.77
N ILE A 350 11.38 18.58 7.44
CA ILE A 350 12.79 18.67 7.72
C ILE A 350 13.64 18.66 6.45
N ARG A 351 13.14 19.20 5.36
CA ARG A 351 14.10 19.72 4.37
C ARG A 351 14.68 21.03 4.94
N PRO A 352 15.86 20.99 5.60
CA PRO A 352 16.58 22.22 5.79
C PRO A 352 16.85 22.79 4.40
N PRO A 353 16.81 24.11 4.21
CA PRO A 353 17.37 24.70 3.02
C PRO A 353 18.76 24.11 2.81
N PRO A 354 19.20 23.92 1.55
CA PRO A 354 20.50 23.31 1.28
C PRO A 354 21.54 24.01 2.16
N PRO A 355 22.32 23.24 2.93
CA PRO A 355 23.16 23.79 3.97
C PRO A 355 24.16 24.77 3.38
N SER A 356 24.09 26.00 3.80
CA SER A 356 25.05 27.04 3.38
C SER A 356 26.41 26.89 4.06
N SER A 357 26.54 26.04 5.09
CA SER A 357 27.80 25.71 5.73
C SER A 357 27.74 24.44 6.57
N ALA A 358 28.87 23.73 6.72
CA ALA A 358 29.00 22.54 7.57
C ALA A 358 28.63 22.80 9.05
N LYS A 359 28.80 24.04 9.53
CA LYS A 359 28.42 24.44 10.89
C LYS A 359 26.90 24.45 11.12
N GLN A 360 26.14 24.88 10.13
CA GLN A 360 24.65 24.86 10.18
C GLN A 360 24.13 23.43 10.13
N VAL A 361 24.73 22.54 9.34
CA VAL A 361 24.42 21.12 9.31
C VAL A 361 24.53 20.52 10.69
N ASN A 362 25.67 20.73 11.37
CA ASN A 362 25.92 20.14 12.69
C ASN A 362 24.97 20.67 13.77
N ALA A 363 24.57 21.94 13.71
CA ALA A 363 23.62 22.53 14.67
C ALA A 363 22.19 21.99 14.48
N VAL A 364 21.78 21.80 13.24
CA VAL A 364 20.50 21.16 12.92
C VAL A 364 20.51 19.71 13.40
N PHE A 365 21.55 18.94 13.17
CA PHE A 365 21.67 17.54 13.63
C PHE A 365 21.63 17.42 15.15
N ALA A 366 22.29 18.28 15.89
CA ALA A 366 22.26 18.27 17.35
C ALA A 366 20.83 18.50 17.90
N GLY A 367 20.09 19.44 17.32
CA GLY A 367 18.68 19.69 17.67
C GLY A 367 17.76 18.50 17.44
N TRP A 368 18.06 17.70 16.44
CA TRP A 368 17.28 16.53 16.04
C TRP A 368 17.50 15.32 16.95
N GLN A 369 18.75 15.01 17.28
CA GLN A 369 19.05 13.95 18.24
C GLN A 369 18.39 14.23 19.58
N GLU A 370 18.30 15.50 19.97
CA GLU A 370 17.65 15.91 21.19
C GLU A 370 16.12 15.77 21.13
N GLU A 371 15.51 16.07 19.98
CA GLU A 371 14.05 15.91 19.81
C GLU A 371 13.64 14.43 19.71
N LEU A 372 14.42 13.60 18.99
CA LEU A 372 14.21 12.14 18.99
C LEU A 372 14.30 11.56 20.40
N LYS A 373 15.31 11.97 21.15
CA LYS A 373 15.46 11.55 22.55
C LYS A 373 14.27 11.98 23.42
N ARG A 374 13.73 13.18 23.22
CA ARG A 374 12.51 13.66 23.91
C ARG A 374 11.27 12.85 23.53
N ILE A 375 11.15 12.46 22.26
CA ILE A 375 10.04 11.60 21.78
C ILE A 375 10.14 10.22 22.44
N GLU A 376 11.33 9.59 22.40
CA GLU A 376 11.58 8.31 23.05
C GLU A 376 11.30 8.34 24.57
N GLU A 377 11.74 9.42 25.24
CA GLU A 377 11.49 9.60 26.67
C GLU A 377 9.99 9.81 26.99
N ARG A 378 9.23 10.50 26.12
CA ARG A 378 7.77 10.64 26.26
C ARG A 378 7.07 9.31 26.10
N GLU A 379 7.45 8.53 25.09
CA GLU A 379 6.90 7.20 24.87
C GLU A 379 7.25 6.25 26.02
N ALA A 380 8.48 6.28 26.55
CA ALA A 380 8.88 5.47 27.69
C ALA A 380 8.12 5.86 28.97
N ARG A 381 7.81 7.15 29.17
CA ARG A 381 6.98 7.61 30.29
C ARG A 381 5.53 7.17 30.13
N SER A 382 4.95 7.26 28.93
CA SER A 382 3.60 6.81 28.61
C SER A 382 3.43 5.32 28.88
N ARG A 383 4.41 4.50 28.50
CA ARG A 383 4.41 3.05 28.77
C ARG A 383 4.47 2.74 30.28
N ARG A 384 5.23 3.53 31.07
CA ARG A 384 5.33 3.34 32.55
C ARG A 384 4.07 3.76 33.30
N THR A 385 3.31 4.72 32.79
CA THR A 385 2.05 5.17 33.40
C THR A 385 0.88 4.28 33.03
N GLY A 386 0.87 3.68 31.81
CA GLY A 386 -0.16 2.73 31.37
C GLY A 386 -0.13 1.38 32.09
N THR A 387 1.03 0.97 32.66
CA THR A 387 1.18 -0.32 33.37
C THR A 387 0.72 -0.26 34.83
N LYS A 388 0.30 0.91 35.34
CA LYS A 388 -0.15 1.06 36.75
C LYS A 388 -1.67 1.08 36.93
N GLN A 389 -2.44 0.77 35.88
CA GLN A 389 -3.90 0.72 35.95
C GLN A 389 -4.50 -0.66 35.65
N HIS A 390 -3.79 -1.74 36.03
CA HIS A 390 -4.41 -3.09 36.10
C HIS A 390 -4.03 -3.76 37.43
#